data_869d82d587fdb4d87fe3938a627c1b2b
#
_entry.id   869d82d587fdb4d87fe3938a627c1b2b
#
_cell.length_a   1.000
_cell.length_b   1.000
_cell.length_c   1.000
_cell.angle_alpha   90.00
_cell.angle_beta   90.00
_cell.angle_gamma   90.00
#
_symmetry.space_group_name_H-M   'P 1'
#
loop_
_entity.id
_entity.type
_entity.pdbx_description
1 polymer ?
#
loop_
_entity_poly.entity_id
_entity_poly.type
_entity_poly.pdbx_seq_one_letter_code
_entity_poly.pdbx_strand_id
1 'polypeptide(L)'
;DSALQELSAILDGMHVSEKEISSGVIKVPKYRSLYIDNSLKDSDMIKVDRDSSFKDIIRGIRNVKDSDFAVPPALKSTLRNYQKTGFRWMKTMAAYGFSGILADDMGIGKTLQVITLLEDERLQCKDSLSLVVCPSSLILNWQSEIEKFSKTLTSIIISGSSDERKVQI
;
A
#
# COMPACT_ATOMS: atom_id res chain seq x y z
N ASP A 1 -31.05 -15.13 16.88
CA ASP A 1 -29.63 -15.30 17.17
C ASP A 1 -28.71 -15.31 15.94
N SER A 2 -29.28 -15.11 14.74
CA SER A 2 -28.55 -14.99 13.49
C SER A 2 -27.58 -13.78 13.49
N ALA A 3 -28.00 -12.63 14.01
CA ALA A 3 -27.18 -11.43 14.11
C ALA A 3 -25.96 -11.61 15.02
N LEU A 4 -26.07 -12.38 16.10
CA LEU A 4 -24.95 -12.69 16.99
C LEU A 4 -23.94 -13.64 16.31
N GLN A 5 -24.42 -14.60 15.53
CA GLN A 5 -23.54 -15.49 14.77
C GLN A 5 -22.77 -14.73 13.68
N GLU A 6 -23.44 -13.83 12.97
CA GLU A 6 -22.82 -12.97 11.97
C GLU A 6 -21.77 -12.04 12.59
N LEU A 7 -22.09 -11.39 13.71
CA LEU A 7 -21.14 -10.56 14.45
C LEU A 7 -19.94 -11.37 14.95
N SER A 8 -20.17 -12.57 15.49
CA SER A 8 -19.09 -13.47 15.93
C SER A 8 -18.15 -13.81 14.78
N ALA A 9 -18.70 -14.17 13.60
CA ALA A 9 -17.88 -14.49 12.43
C ALA A 9 -17.02 -13.29 11.96
N ILE A 10 -17.56 -12.07 12.03
CA ILE A 10 -16.79 -10.85 11.71
C ILE A 10 -15.67 -10.63 12.72
N LEU A 11 -15.95 -10.79 14.01
CA LEU A 11 -14.97 -10.62 15.09
C LEU A 11 -13.86 -11.68 15.03
N ASP A 12 -14.23 -12.94 14.73
CA ASP A 12 -13.27 -14.04 14.54
C ASP A 12 -12.33 -13.76 13.36
N GLY A 13 -12.87 -13.29 12.25
CA GLY A 13 -12.06 -12.88 11.08
C GLY A 13 -11.13 -11.69 11.37
N MET A 14 -11.40 -10.91 12.41
CA MET A 14 -10.54 -9.83 12.89
C MET A 14 -9.56 -10.28 13.98
N HIS A 15 -9.60 -11.54 14.43
CA HIS A 15 -8.79 -12.06 15.54
C HIS A 15 -8.87 -11.18 16.80
N VAL A 16 -10.08 -10.77 17.16
CA VAL A 16 -10.35 -9.94 18.35
C VAL A 16 -10.40 -10.84 19.58
N SER A 17 -9.75 -10.43 20.66
CA SER A 17 -9.76 -11.16 21.91
C SER A 17 -11.07 -10.98 22.67
N GLU A 18 -11.48 -11.97 23.48
CA GLU A 18 -12.66 -11.90 24.34
C GLU A 18 -12.64 -10.69 25.29
N LYS A 19 -11.45 -10.28 25.74
CA LYS A 19 -11.27 -9.11 26.59
C LYS A 19 -11.60 -7.80 25.87
N GLU A 20 -11.26 -7.69 24.59
CA GLU A 20 -11.62 -6.53 23.76
C GLU A 20 -13.12 -6.49 23.48
N ILE A 21 -13.73 -7.64 23.20
CA ILE A 21 -15.18 -7.75 22.99
C ILE A 21 -15.95 -7.31 24.26
N SER A 22 -15.52 -7.75 25.44
CA SER A 22 -16.17 -7.41 26.71
C SER A 22 -16.05 -5.92 27.09
N SER A 23 -15.08 -5.19 26.53
CA SER A 23 -14.95 -3.75 26.73
C SER A 23 -15.96 -2.91 25.95
N GLY A 24 -16.67 -3.50 24.99
CA GLY A 24 -17.63 -2.82 24.11
C GLY A 24 -16.97 -1.89 23.06
N VAL A 25 -15.64 -1.76 23.04
CA VAL A 25 -14.88 -0.95 22.07
C VAL A 25 -13.69 -1.73 21.59
N ILE A 26 -13.62 -1.91 20.26
CA ILE A 26 -12.53 -2.63 19.61
C ILE A 26 -11.74 -1.64 18.75
N LYS A 27 -10.43 -1.56 18.97
CA LYS A 27 -9.52 -0.77 18.15
C LYS A 27 -8.92 -1.65 17.06
N VAL A 28 -9.21 -1.34 15.81
CA VAL A 28 -8.68 -2.07 14.66
C VAL A 28 -7.80 -1.20 13.78
N PRO A 29 -6.74 -1.75 13.17
CA PRO A 29 -5.92 -1.01 12.21
C PRO A 29 -6.75 -0.57 10.99
N LYS A 30 -6.40 0.57 10.41
CA LYS A 30 -7.10 1.14 9.24
C LYS A 30 -7.20 0.17 8.06
N TYR A 31 -6.20 -0.68 7.84
CA TYR A 31 -6.22 -1.66 6.73
C TYR A 31 -7.35 -2.69 6.85
N ARG A 32 -7.98 -2.85 8.00
CA ARG A 32 -9.16 -3.72 8.17
C ARG A 32 -10.47 -3.06 7.74
N SER A 33 -10.46 -1.78 7.42
CA SER A 33 -11.67 -1.04 7.00
C SER A 33 -12.40 -1.70 5.83
N LEU A 34 -11.66 -2.19 4.82
CA LEU A 34 -12.26 -2.89 3.67
C LEU A 34 -12.92 -4.20 4.08
N TYR A 35 -12.30 -4.97 4.96
CA TYR A 35 -12.88 -6.21 5.47
C TYR A 35 -14.18 -5.91 6.21
N ILE A 36 -14.15 -4.94 7.13
CA ILE A 36 -15.33 -4.52 7.91
C ILE A 36 -16.44 -4.02 6.99
N ASP A 37 -16.12 -3.15 6.02
CA ASP A 37 -17.11 -2.61 5.09
C ASP A 37 -17.77 -3.72 4.24
N ASN A 38 -16.96 -4.66 3.72
CA ASN A 38 -17.47 -5.76 2.92
C ASN A 38 -18.29 -6.75 3.77
N SER A 39 -17.86 -7.08 4.98
CA SER A 39 -18.56 -8.01 5.86
C SER A 39 -19.90 -7.46 6.35
N LEU A 40 -20.02 -6.13 6.48
CA LEU A 40 -21.23 -5.46 6.97
C LEU A 40 -22.10 -4.88 5.86
N LYS A 41 -21.69 -4.98 4.60
CA LYS A 41 -22.40 -4.36 3.47
C LYS A 41 -23.74 -5.03 3.20
N ASP A 42 -23.77 -6.34 3.31
CA ASP A 42 -24.91 -7.17 2.93
C ASP A 42 -25.67 -7.71 4.17
N SER A 43 -25.35 -7.18 5.37
CA SER A 43 -26.03 -7.55 6.60
C SER A 43 -27.35 -6.79 6.75
N ASP A 44 -28.44 -7.52 6.73
CA ASP A 44 -29.78 -7.00 7.07
C ASP A 44 -30.06 -7.03 8.59
N MET A 45 -29.23 -7.70 9.36
CA MET A 45 -29.44 -7.97 10.78
C MET A 45 -28.69 -7.00 11.70
N ILE A 46 -27.62 -6.38 11.20
CA ILE A 46 -26.75 -5.49 11.99
C ILE A 46 -26.91 -4.06 11.49
N LYS A 47 -27.45 -3.18 12.34
CA LYS A 47 -27.48 -1.75 12.02
C LYS A 47 -26.09 -1.14 12.16
N VAL A 48 -25.56 -0.68 11.04
CA VAL A 48 -24.22 -0.11 10.97
C VAL A 48 -24.28 1.39 10.79
N ASP A 49 -23.66 2.14 11.69
CA ASP A 49 -23.39 3.57 11.49
C ASP A 49 -21.92 3.77 11.13
N ARG A 50 -21.64 4.52 10.08
CA ARG A 50 -20.31 4.80 9.56
C ARG A 50 -20.08 6.29 9.62
N ASP A 51 -19.03 6.71 10.32
CA ASP A 51 -18.61 8.11 10.35
C ASP A 51 -18.05 8.58 8.98
N SER A 52 -17.82 9.88 8.87
CA SER A 52 -17.27 10.48 7.64
C SER A 52 -15.87 9.97 7.33
N SER A 53 -15.03 9.81 8.35
CA SER A 53 -13.64 9.36 8.21
C SER A 53 -13.57 7.94 7.62
N PHE A 54 -14.40 7.02 8.11
CA PHE A 54 -14.51 5.67 7.56
C PHE A 54 -15.01 5.67 6.11
N LYS A 55 -16.07 6.46 5.82
CA LYS A 55 -16.61 6.60 4.46
C LYS A 55 -15.57 7.15 3.48
N ASP A 56 -14.75 8.09 3.91
CA ASP A 56 -13.70 8.69 3.07
C ASP A 56 -12.58 7.70 2.76
N ILE A 57 -12.17 6.86 3.74
CA ILE A 57 -11.22 5.78 3.51
C ILE A 57 -11.74 4.81 2.44
N ILE A 58 -12.97 4.33 2.60
CA ILE A 58 -13.56 3.37 1.67
C ILE A 58 -13.73 3.98 0.26
N ARG A 59 -14.20 5.23 0.18
CA ARG A 59 -14.32 5.96 -1.10
C ARG A 59 -12.99 6.13 -1.80
N GLY A 60 -11.95 6.58 -1.07
CA GLY A 60 -10.62 6.79 -1.62
C GLY A 60 -10.00 5.51 -2.18
N ILE A 61 -10.14 4.39 -1.48
CA ILE A 61 -9.63 3.10 -1.94
C ILE A 61 -10.38 2.59 -3.18
N ARG A 62 -11.69 2.81 -3.27
CA ARG A 62 -12.50 2.37 -4.41
C ARG A 62 -12.33 3.25 -5.66
N ASN A 63 -12.04 4.54 -5.48
CA ASN A 63 -11.98 5.54 -6.56
C ASN A 63 -10.55 6.00 -6.87
N VAL A 64 -9.61 5.08 -7.00
CA VAL A 64 -8.20 5.37 -7.27
C VAL A 64 -7.98 6.22 -8.52
N LYS A 65 -8.83 6.08 -9.55
CA LYS A 65 -8.71 6.86 -10.79
C LYS A 65 -8.92 8.36 -10.58
N ASP A 66 -9.72 8.72 -9.59
CA ASP A 66 -10.06 10.11 -9.24
C ASP A 66 -9.13 10.66 -8.15
N SER A 67 -8.02 9.95 -7.85
CA SER A 67 -7.05 10.44 -6.87
C SER A 67 -6.27 11.64 -7.42
N ASP A 68 -6.08 12.66 -6.59
CA ASP A 68 -5.35 13.89 -6.90
C ASP A 68 -3.82 13.71 -6.96
N PHE A 69 -3.33 12.47 -6.84
CA PHE A 69 -1.90 12.21 -6.89
C PHE A 69 -1.32 12.45 -8.27
N ALA A 70 -0.54 13.53 -8.39
CA ALA A 70 0.16 13.89 -9.60
C ALA A 70 1.42 13.03 -9.79
N VAL A 71 1.62 12.51 -10.99
CA VAL A 71 2.87 11.82 -11.35
C VAL A 71 4.03 12.82 -11.33
N PRO A 72 5.19 12.48 -10.76
CA PRO A 72 6.38 13.32 -10.82
C PRO A 72 6.67 13.84 -12.22
N PRO A 73 6.94 15.16 -12.41
CA PRO A 73 7.10 15.77 -13.72
C PRO A 73 8.13 15.06 -14.60
N ALA A 74 9.24 14.60 -14.02
CA ALA A 74 10.32 13.92 -14.73
C ALA A 74 9.87 12.61 -15.40
N LEU A 75 8.87 11.92 -14.84
CA LEU A 75 8.38 10.62 -15.32
C LEU A 75 7.04 10.71 -16.03
N LYS A 76 6.40 11.88 -16.04
CA LYS A 76 5.05 12.06 -16.59
C LYS A 76 4.93 11.67 -18.07
N SER A 77 5.94 11.94 -18.89
CA SER A 77 6.00 11.60 -20.31
C SER A 77 6.46 10.16 -20.56
N THR A 78 7.17 9.56 -19.63
CA THR A 78 7.72 8.20 -19.76
C THR A 78 6.68 7.13 -19.45
N LEU A 79 5.80 7.39 -18.47
CA LEU A 79 4.78 6.45 -18.02
C LEU A 79 3.60 6.34 -19.00
N ARG A 80 3.21 5.11 -19.29
CA ARG A 80 1.96 4.80 -19.98
C ARG A 80 0.76 5.02 -19.03
N ASN A 81 -0.44 5.15 -19.58
CA ASN A 81 -1.64 5.46 -18.78
C ASN A 81 -1.92 4.43 -17.68
N TYR A 82 -1.78 3.14 -17.96
CA TYR A 82 -1.97 2.10 -16.94
C TYR A 82 -0.90 2.18 -15.83
N GLN A 83 0.34 2.54 -16.15
CA GLN A 83 1.40 2.74 -15.15
C GLN A 83 1.13 3.95 -14.26
N LYS A 84 0.55 5.02 -14.81
CA LYS A 84 0.06 6.17 -14.03
C LYS A 84 -1.06 5.76 -13.08
N THR A 85 -1.94 4.87 -13.52
CA THR A 85 -3.01 4.31 -12.67
C THR A 85 -2.42 3.46 -11.55
N GLY A 86 -1.45 2.60 -11.84
CA GLY A 86 -0.75 1.79 -10.84
C GLY A 86 0.00 2.64 -9.81
N PHE A 87 0.68 3.70 -10.24
CA PHE A 87 1.31 4.67 -9.34
C PHE A 87 0.27 5.31 -8.41
N ARG A 88 -0.84 5.83 -8.94
CA ARG A 88 -1.90 6.44 -8.12
C ARG A 88 -2.50 5.45 -7.14
N TRP A 89 -2.68 4.19 -7.56
CA TRP A 89 -3.14 3.13 -6.67
C TRP A 89 -2.19 2.91 -5.50
N MET A 90 -0.88 2.79 -5.76
CA MET A 90 0.13 2.64 -4.70
C MET A 90 0.14 3.84 -3.75
N LYS A 91 0.06 5.07 -4.27
CA LYS A 91 -0.03 6.30 -3.44
C LYS A 91 -1.29 6.31 -2.59
N THR A 92 -2.43 5.91 -3.15
CA THR A 92 -3.68 5.80 -2.41
C THR A 92 -3.57 4.78 -1.28
N MET A 93 -3.00 3.60 -1.56
CA MET A 93 -2.77 2.59 -0.53
C MET A 93 -1.89 3.14 0.60
N ALA A 94 -0.77 3.76 0.26
CA ALA A 94 0.15 4.36 1.24
C ALA A 94 -0.53 5.46 2.06
N ALA A 95 -1.30 6.35 1.45
CA ALA A 95 -2.00 7.45 2.13
C ALA A 95 -3.01 6.95 3.18
N TYR A 96 -3.63 5.82 2.94
CA TYR A 96 -4.56 5.19 3.89
C TYR A 96 -3.90 4.16 4.82
N GLY A 97 -2.58 3.97 4.73
CA GLY A 97 -1.83 3.03 5.58
C GLY A 97 -2.02 1.56 5.18
N PHE A 98 -2.31 1.32 3.92
CA PHE A 98 -2.40 -0.02 3.35
C PHE A 98 -1.10 -0.42 2.65
N SER A 99 -0.82 -1.70 2.66
CA SER A 99 0.10 -2.35 1.73
C SER A 99 -0.64 -2.87 0.50
N GLY A 100 0.08 -3.28 -0.54
CA GLY A 100 -0.54 -3.82 -1.75
C GLY A 100 0.37 -4.79 -2.49
N ILE A 101 -0.23 -5.55 -3.41
CA ILE A 101 0.47 -6.41 -4.35
C ILE A 101 0.21 -5.88 -5.76
N LEU A 102 1.26 -5.45 -6.45
CA LEU A 102 1.19 -5.04 -7.85
C LEU A 102 1.30 -6.30 -8.73
N ALA A 103 0.16 -6.92 -9.01
CA ALA A 103 0.03 -8.21 -9.69
C ALA A 103 -0.14 -8.09 -11.22
N ASP A 104 0.44 -7.06 -11.81
CA ASP A 104 0.46 -6.85 -13.25
C ASP A 104 1.23 -7.96 -13.99
N ASP A 105 1.00 -8.16 -15.29
CA ASP A 105 1.73 -9.12 -16.14
C ASP A 105 3.23 -8.85 -16.19
N MET A 106 4.01 -9.85 -16.56
CA MET A 106 5.46 -9.71 -16.74
C MET A 106 5.77 -8.74 -17.90
N GLY A 107 6.80 -7.92 -17.74
CA GLY A 107 7.30 -7.03 -18.80
C GLY A 107 6.56 -5.70 -18.97
N ILE A 108 5.48 -5.44 -18.25
CA ILE A 108 4.73 -4.18 -18.38
C ILE A 108 5.27 -3.03 -17.52
N GLY A 109 6.45 -3.19 -16.94
CA GLY A 109 7.16 -2.11 -16.24
C GLY A 109 6.69 -1.87 -14.81
N LYS A 110 6.48 -2.93 -14.03
CA LYS A 110 6.22 -2.83 -12.58
C LYS A 110 7.32 -2.07 -11.85
N THR A 111 8.58 -2.34 -12.16
CA THR A 111 9.74 -1.66 -11.58
C THR A 111 9.67 -0.16 -11.81
N LEU A 112 9.32 0.30 -13.01
CA LEU A 112 9.17 1.71 -13.32
C LEU A 112 8.04 2.38 -12.50
N GLN A 113 6.94 1.67 -12.27
CA GLN A 113 5.85 2.17 -11.41
C GLN A 113 6.32 2.35 -9.96
N VAL A 114 7.09 1.39 -9.44
CA VAL A 114 7.67 1.49 -8.08
C VAL A 114 8.71 2.60 -8.01
N ILE A 115 9.61 2.72 -9.00
CA ILE A 115 10.59 3.82 -9.07
C ILE A 115 9.87 5.18 -9.07
N THR A 116 8.74 5.28 -9.76
CA THR A 116 7.92 6.51 -9.75
C THR A 116 7.39 6.83 -8.35
N LEU A 117 6.98 5.82 -7.59
CA LEU A 117 6.56 5.99 -6.21
C LEU A 117 7.73 6.48 -5.33
N LEU A 118 8.90 5.86 -5.44
CA LEU A 118 10.09 6.25 -4.68
C LEU A 118 10.54 7.67 -5.02
N GLU A 119 10.48 8.06 -6.31
CA GLU A 119 10.78 9.41 -6.78
C GLU A 119 9.83 10.44 -6.14
N ASP A 120 8.54 10.14 -6.11
CA ASP A 120 7.54 11.00 -5.50
C ASP A 120 7.76 11.16 -3.98
N GLU A 121 8.03 10.06 -3.27
CA GLU A 121 8.37 10.09 -1.84
C GLU A 121 9.63 10.95 -1.57
N ARG A 122 10.65 10.82 -2.41
CA ARG A 122 11.88 11.62 -2.31
C ARG A 122 11.65 13.10 -2.54
N LEU A 123 10.75 13.46 -3.48
CA LEU A 123 10.39 14.84 -3.74
C LEU A 123 9.61 15.46 -2.58
N GLN A 124 8.79 14.68 -1.89
CA GLN A 124 8.01 15.14 -0.74
C GLN A 124 8.85 15.21 0.55
N CYS A 125 9.78 14.27 0.73
CA CYS A 125 10.66 14.19 1.89
C CYS A 125 12.08 13.85 1.46
N LYS A 126 12.98 14.85 1.52
CA LYS A 126 14.38 14.70 1.09
C LYS A 126 15.16 13.66 1.89
N ASP A 127 14.77 13.38 3.11
CA ASP A 127 15.44 12.42 4.00
C ASP A 127 14.71 11.06 4.01
N SER A 128 13.77 10.83 3.07
CA SER A 128 13.09 9.55 2.96
C SER A 128 14.07 8.44 2.58
N LEU A 129 14.00 7.33 3.32
CA LEU A 129 14.75 6.12 3.07
C LEU A 129 13.80 5.00 2.66
N SER A 130 14.11 4.30 1.57
CA SER A 130 13.33 3.18 1.07
C SER A 130 14.18 1.93 0.94
N LEU A 131 13.63 0.78 1.25
CA LEU A 131 14.30 -0.51 1.15
C LEU A 131 13.62 -1.37 0.06
N VAL A 132 14.42 -1.79 -0.92
CA VAL A 132 14.00 -2.77 -1.94
C VAL A 132 14.64 -4.11 -1.60
N VAL A 133 13.82 -5.14 -1.39
CA VAL A 133 14.26 -6.52 -1.16
C VAL A 133 13.95 -7.34 -2.41
N CYS A 134 14.98 -7.92 -3.03
CA CYS A 134 14.85 -8.70 -4.26
C CYS A 134 15.85 -9.86 -4.30
N PRO A 135 15.66 -10.86 -5.18
CA PRO A 135 16.67 -11.88 -5.46
C PRO A 135 18.00 -11.26 -5.90
N SER A 136 19.12 -11.87 -5.52
CA SER A 136 20.46 -11.36 -5.83
C SER A 136 20.70 -11.12 -7.32
N SER A 137 20.11 -11.93 -8.18
CA SER A 137 20.18 -11.79 -9.65
C SER A 137 19.51 -10.51 -10.18
N LEU A 138 18.66 -9.86 -9.40
CA LEU A 138 17.93 -8.66 -9.81
C LEU A 138 18.48 -7.36 -9.22
N ILE A 139 19.46 -7.42 -8.33
CA ILE A 139 20.00 -6.24 -7.64
C ILE A 139 20.55 -5.22 -8.64
N LEU A 140 21.40 -5.66 -9.56
CA LEU A 140 21.99 -4.78 -10.59
C LEU A 140 20.93 -4.24 -11.57
N ASN A 141 19.90 -5.02 -11.86
CA ASN A 141 18.80 -4.57 -12.69
C ASN A 141 18.04 -3.42 -12.01
N TRP A 142 17.74 -3.54 -10.71
CA TRP A 142 17.11 -2.47 -9.94
C TRP A 142 17.95 -1.20 -9.93
N GLN A 143 19.27 -1.32 -9.67
CA GLN A 143 20.18 -0.18 -9.69
C GLN A 143 20.18 0.51 -11.05
N SER A 144 20.36 -0.25 -12.12
CA SER A 144 20.36 0.28 -13.50
C SER A 144 19.05 0.96 -13.88
N GLU A 145 17.91 0.42 -13.47
CA GLU A 145 16.61 1.04 -13.73
C GLU A 145 16.40 2.33 -12.90
N ILE A 146 16.86 2.37 -11.65
CA ILE A 146 16.82 3.59 -10.84
C ILE A 146 17.67 4.68 -11.50
N GLU A 147 18.89 4.40 -11.87
CA GLU A 147 19.80 5.35 -12.54
C GLU A 147 19.25 5.86 -13.88
N LYS A 148 18.57 4.98 -14.62
CA LYS A 148 17.96 5.31 -15.91
C LYS A 148 16.76 6.23 -15.77
N PHE A 149 15.90 6.01 -14.79
CA PHE A 149 14.59 6.68 -14.70
C PHE A 149 14.51 7.79 -13.66
N SER A 150 15.41 7.81 -12.68
CA SER A 150 15.47 8.86 -11.66
C SER A 150 16.82 9.57 -11.66
N LYS A 151 16.78 10.88 -11.43
CA LYS A 151 17.97 11.71 -11.22
C LYS A 151 18.13 12.16 -9.76
N THR A 152 17.14 11.89 -8.93
CA THR A 152 17.11 12.34 -7.53
C THR A 152 17.32 11.18 -6.54
N LEU A 153 17.05 9.95 -6.97
CA LEU A 153 17.28 8.75 -6.16
C LEU A 153 18.74 8.32 -6.25
N THR A 154 19.32 8.06 -5.09
CA THR A 154 20.62 7.39 -4.96
C THR A 154 20.40 6.01 -4.39
N SER A 155 20.95 4.97 -5.02
CA SER A 155 20.83 3.60 -4.55
C SER A 155 22.15 3.07 -4.00
N ILE A 156 22.07 2.30 -2.92
CA ILE A 156 23.20 1.58 -2.32
C ILE A 156 22.86 0.10 -2.36
N ILE A 157 23.75 -0.72 -2.87
CA ILE A 157 23.61 -2.17 -2.87
C ILE A 157 24.10 -2.71 -1.53
N ILE A 158 23.22 -3.46 -0.86
CA ILE A 158 23.55 -4.19 0.36
C ILE A 158 23.49 -5.68 0.02
N SER A 159 24.67 -6.34 -0.04
CA SER A 159 24.78 -7.74 -0.43
C SER A 159 25.93 -8.43 0.32
N GLY A 160 26.02 -9.76 0.21
CA GLY A 160 27.02 -10.58 0.88
C GLY A 160 26.52 -11.30 2.12
N SER A 161 27.44 -11.72 2.99
CA SER A 161 27.16 -12.37 4.26
C SER A 161 26.48 -11.42 5.26
N SER A 162 25.94 -11.97 6.34
CA SER A 162 25.28 -11.16 7.39
C SER A 162 26.21 -10.07 7.96
N ASP A 163 27.49 -10.39 8.14
CA ASP A 163 28.44 -9.45 8.74
C ASP A 163 28.89 -8.38 7.75
N GLU A 164 29.08 -8.73 6.48
CA GLU A 164 29.34 -7.77 5.40
C GLU A 164 28.20 -6.77 5.24
N ARG A 165 26.94 -7.23 5.29
CA ARG A 165 25.78 -6.34 5.20
C ARG A 165 25.66 -5.36 6.36
N LYS A 166 26.02 -5.77 7.59
CA LYS A 166 26.01 -4.87 8.76
C LYS A 166 26.98 -3.68 8.64
N VAL A 167 28.07 -3.86 7.90
CA VAL A 167 29.06 -2.80 7.68
C VAL A 167 28.62 -1.84 6.55
N GLN A 168 27.69 -2.27 5.69
CA GLN A 168 27.20 -1.50 4.56
C GLN A 168 26.00 -0.58 4.92
N ILE A 169 25.39 -0.81 6.09
CA ILE A 169 24.28 -0.02 6.64
C ILE A 169 24.80 1.01 7.64
#